data_33d783cce503e179c0ba2a595cc13b5d
#
_entry.id   33d783cce503e179c0ba2a595cc13b5d
#
_cell.length_a   1.000
_cell.length_b   1.000
_cell.length_c   1.000
_cell.angle_alpha   90.00
_cell.angle_beta   90.00
_cell.angle_gamma   90.00
#
_symmetry.space_group_name_H-M   'P 1'
#
loop_
_entity.id
_entity.type
_entity.pdbx_description
1 polymer ?
#
loop_
_entity_poly.entity_id
_entity_poly.type
_entity_poly.pdbx_seq_one_letter_code
_entity_poly.pdbx_strand_id
1 'polypeptide(L)'
;MMSKLLVQSFAISIDGYGAGPNQDLQNPLGVGGPELMEWFFHTHVWRQMHGQDDGETGVDNSMAEQGFAGIGAWILGRNMFGPVRGPWPDDSWKGWWGDEPPYHTPVFVLTHHPRAPLTMAGGTEFRFVTEGIDAALDQARAAAGGRDVRLGGGVATVRQYLQAGLIDELHLAIRPVLLGSGEHLLSGIDMRALGYECARHVAGERATHVFLRRRA
;
A
#
# COMPACT_ATOMS: atom_id res chain seq x y z
N MET A 1 -21.44 -10.49 -2.26
CA MET A 1 -20.05 -10.92 -2.60
C MET A 1 -19.18 -10.64 -1.39
N MET A 2 -18.19 -11.49 -1.10
CA MET A 2 -17.21 -11.16 -0.03
C MET A 2 -16.31 -10.01 -0.51
N SER A 3 -15.95 -9.09 0.40
CA SER A 3 -14.97 -8.03 0.15
C SER A 3 -13.63 -8.63 -0.27
N LYS A 4 -13.08 -8.19 -1.39
CA LYS A 4 -11.75 -8.60 -1.85
C LYS A 4 -10.66 -7.91 -1.04
N LEU A 5 -9.50 -8.57 -0.93
CA LEU A 5 -8.26 -7.95 -0.50
C LEU A 5 -7.43 -7.57 -1.73
N LEU A 6 -7.24 -6.28 -1.94
CA LEU A 6 -6.56 -5.72 -3.10
C LEU A 6 -5.25 -5.06 -2.71
N VAL A 7 -4.19 -5.32 -3.45
CA VAL A 7 -3.00 -4.47 -3.47
C VAL A 7 -3.11 -3.61 -4.73
N GLN A 8 -3.13 -2.29 -4.55
CA GLN A 8 -3.33 -1.36 -5.65
C GLN A 8 -2.17 -0.35 -5.71
N SER A 9 -1.72 -0.06 -6.93
CA SER A 9 -0.71 0.96 -7.18
C SER A 9 0.61 0.74 -6.42
N PHE A 10 1.00 -0.52 -6.21
CA PHE A 10 2.20 -0.84 -5.47
C PHE A 10 3.42 -0.70 -6.39
N ALA A 11 4.24 0.32 -6.12
CA ALA A 11 5.40 0.61 -6.94
C ALA A 11 6.58 -0.31 -6.63
N ILE A 12 7.22 -0.83 -7.67
CA ILE A 12 8.48 -1.57 -7.58
C ILE A 12 9.45 -1.13 -8.69
N SER A 13 10.73 -1.32 -8.44
CA SER A 13 11.78 -1.21 -9.48
C SER A 13 11.75 -2.40 -10.44
N ILE A 14 12.44 -2.30 -11.58
CA ILE A 14 12.59 -3.44 -12.52
C ILE A 14 13.23 -4.65 -11.85
N ASP A 15 14.17 -4.43 -10.92
CA ASP A 15 14.82 -5.48 -10.14
C ASP A 15 14.03 -5.91 -8.90
N GLY A 16 12.75 -5.48 -8.77
CA GLY A 16 11.75 -6.05 -7.86
C GLY A 16 11.73 -5.49 -6.45
N TYR A 17 12.39 -4.37 -6.17
CA TYR A 17 12.37 -3.72 -4.86
C TYR A 17 11.20 -2.74 -4.74
N GLY A 18 10.45 -2.84 -3.65
CA GLY A 18 9.34 -1.93 -3.31
C GLY A 18 9.74 -0.83 -2.32
N ALA A 19 10.96 -0.88 -1.80
CA ALA A 19 11.58 0.17 -1.00
C ALA A 19 13.09 0.04 -1.07
N GLY A 20 13.80 1.16 -0.97
CA GLY A 20 15.26 1.18 -0.84
C GLY A 20 15.73 0.77 0.57
N PRO A 21 17.04 0.63 0.77
CA PRO A 21 17.62 0.36 2.07
C PRO A 21 17.54 1.58 3.00
N ASN A 22 17.77 1.35 4.31
CA ASN A 22 17.89 2.41 5.32
C ASN A 22 16.67 3.32 5.42
N GLN A 23 15.47 2.72 5.52
CA GLN A 23 14.24 3.47 5.80
C GLN A 23 14.30 4.12 7.19
N ASP A 24 14.09 5.42 7.25
CA ASP A 24 14.00 6.22 8.48
C ASP A 24 13.06 7.42 8.29
N LEU A 25 13.04 8.36 9.24
CA LEU A 25 12.18 9.55 9.17
C LEU A 25 12.52 10.48 7.99
N GLN A 26 13.79 10.56 7.61
CA GLN A 26 14.27 11.38 6.50
C GLN A 26 14.14 10.65 5.15
N ASN A 27 14.15 9.32 5.20
CA ASN A 27 14.07 8.44 4.03
C ASN A 27 12.92 7.41 4.21
N PRO A 28 11.66 7.83 4.20
CA PRO A 28 10.52 6.96 4.51
C PRO A 28 10.38 5.76 3.55
N LEU A 29 10.84 5.91 2.31
CA LEU A 29 10.88 4.86 1.29
C LEU A 29 12.27 4.23 1.12
N GLY A 30 13.24 4.59 1.98
CA GLY A 30 14.64 4.19 1.85
C GLY A 30 15.39 4.95 0.75
N VAL A 31 16.70 4.76 0.72
CA VAL A 31 17.59 5.42 -0.27
C VAL A 31 17.20 4.98 -1.67
N GLY A 32 16.97 5.95 -2.58
CA GLY A 32 16.47 5.71 -3.94
C GLY A 32 14.98 5.39 -4.02
N GLY A 33 14.32 5.11 -2.90
CA GLY A 33 12.90 4.75 -2.86
C GLY A 33 11.94 5.78 -3.43
N PRO A 34 12.15 7.10 -3.29
CA PRO A 34 11.29 8.11 -3.92
C PRO A 34 11.16 7.97 -5.43
N GLU A 35 12.19 7.47 -6.14
CA GLU A 35 12.14 7.23 -7.58
C GLU A 35 11.04 6.23 -7.99
N LEU A 36 10.66 5.31 -7.09
CA LEU A 36 9.57 4.38 -7.31
C LEU A 36 8.22 5.09 -7.40
N MET A 37 8.08 6.21 -6.72
CA MET A 37 6.81 6.94 -6.61
C MET A 37 6.66 8.07 -7.66
N GLU A 38 7.69 8.33 -8.46
CA GLU A 38 7.67 9.39 -9.49
C GLU A 38 6.49 9.27 -10.46
N TRP A 39 6.04 8.07 -10.79
CA TRP A 39 4.85 7.88 -11.61
C TRP A 39 3.59 8.45 -10.94
N PHE A 40 3.47 8.29 -9.63
CA PHE A 40 2.30 8.73 -8.86
C PHE A 40 2.35 10.22 -8.54
N PHE A 41 3.52 10.75 -8.19
CA PHE A 41 3.69 12.16 -7.81
C PHE A 41 3.34 13.15 -8.91
N HIS A 42 3.37 12.72 -10.17
CA HIS A 42 3.02 13.54 -11.34
C HIS A 42 1.53 13.48 -11.70
N THR A 43 0.76 12.53 -11.13
CA THR A 43 -0.66 12.36 -11.45
C THR A 43 -1.53 13.49 -10.90
N HIS A 44 -2.65 13.76 -11.58
CA HIS A 44 -3.67 14.68 -11.08
C HIS A 44 -4.23 14.24 -9.71
N VAL A 45 -4.42 12.92 -9.50
CA VAL A 45 -4.83 12.35 -8.19
C VAL A 45 -3.91 12.78 -7.06
N TRP A 46 -2.59 12.68 -7.25
CA TRP A 46 -1.63 13.10 -6.24
C TRP A 46 -1.70 14.61 -5.97
N ARG A 47 -1.80 15.40 -7.04
CA ARG A 47 -1.91 16.87 -6.94
C ARG A 47 -3.17 17.30 -6.18
N GLN A 48 -4.31 16.68 -6.48
CA GLN A 48 -5.56 16.92 -5.75
C GLN A 48 -5.47 16.58 -4.26
N MET A 49 -4.79 15.48 -3.89
CA MET A 49 -4.55 15.14 -2.48
C MET A 49 -3.75 16.21 -1.73
N HIS A 50 -3.02 17.08 -2.46
CA HIS A 50 -2.25 18.19 -1.91
C HIS A 50 -2.89 19.56 -2.18
N GLY A 51 -4.18 19.60 -2.54
CA GLY A 51 -4.92 20.84 -2.79
C GLY A 51 -4.51 21.58 -4.05
N GLN A 52 -3.89 20.89 -5.01
CA GLN A 52 -3.48 21.43 -6.32
C GLN A 52 -4.44 20.89 -7.40
N ASP A 53 -4.72 21.70 -8.43
CA ASP A 53 -5.65 21.37 -9.51
C ASP A 53 -4.92 21.19 -10.86
N ASP A 54 -3.67 20.74 -10.81
CA ASP A 54 -2.83 20.40 -11.95
C ASP A 54 -2.46 18.90 -11.94
N GLY A 55 -1.50 18.51 -12.77
CA GLY A 55 -1.00 17.13 -12.86
C GLY A 55 -1.39 16.42 -14.14
N GLU A 56 -0.71 15.32 -14.39
CA GLU A 56 -0.89 14.51 -15.60
C GLU A 56 -2.18 13.66 -15.48
N THR A 57 -2.97 13.58 -16.58
CA THR A 57 -4.26 12.88 -16.63
C THR A 57 -4.24 11.62 -17.51
N GLY A 58 -3.08 11.08 -17.80
CA GLY A 58 -2.90 9.92 -18.68
C GLY A 58 -3.23 8.57 -18.03
N VAL A 59 -2.56 7.52 -18.53
CA VAL A 59 -2.77 6.14 -18.06
C VAL A 59 -2.37 6.02 -16.60
N ASP A 60 -1.21 6.56 -16.20
CA ASP A 60 -0.74 6.52 -14.82
C ASP A 60 -1.79 7.13 -13.86
N ASN A 61 -2.38 8.26 -14.21
CA ASN A 61 -3.44 8.87 -13.42
C ASN A 61 -4.68 7.96 -13.31
N SER A 62 -5.12 7.38 -14.42
CA SER A 62 -6.26 6.46 -14.42
C SER A 62 -6.02 5.23 -13.54
N MET A 63 -4.77 4.73 -13.50
CA MET A 63 -4.39 3.63 -12.61
C MET A 63 -4.37 4.07 -11.14
N ALA A 64 -3.94 5.30 -10.86
CA ALA A 64 -4.00 5.89 -9.53
C ALA A 64 -5.45 6.03 -9.03
N GLU A 65 -6.36 6.60 -9.84
CA GLU A 65 -7.78 6.72 -9.53
C GLU A 65 -8.43 5.37 -9.20
N GLN A 66 -8.20 4.36 -10.05
CA GLN A 66 -8.69 3.00 -9.82
C GLN A 66 -8.23 2.43 -8.48
N GLY A 67 -7.03 2.79 -8.04
CA GLY A 67 -6.47 2.34 -6.77
C GLY A 67 -7.25 2.81 -5.54
N PHE A 68 -7.97 3.91 -5.62
CA PHE A 68 -8.78 4.46 -4.51
C PHE A 68 -10.27 4.14 -4.63
N ALA A 69 -10.72 3.69 -5.81
CA ALA A 69 -12.12 3.46 -6.07
C ALA A 69 -12.67 2.25 -5.30
N GLY A 70 -13.83 2.40 -4.66
CA GLY A 70 -14.56 1.29 -4.04
C GLY A 70 -13.93 0.72 -2.75
N ILE A 71 -12.93 1.38 -2.17
CA ILE A 71 -12.25 0.94 -0.95
C ILE A 71 -13.07 1.31 0.29
N GLY A 72 -13.32 0.32 1.15
CA GLY A 72 -14.07 0.48 2.40
C GLY A 72 -13.23 0.46 3.66
N ALA A 73 -12.05 -0.13 3.59
CA ALA A 73 -11.07 -0.15 4.68
C ALA A 73 -9.66 -0.37 4.12
N TRP A 74 -8.66 -0.03 4.94
CA TRP A 74 -7.26 -0.21 4.60
C TRP A 74 -6.55 -1.09 5.61
N ILE A 75 -5.51 -1.80 5.16
CA ILE A 75 -4.54 -2.46 6.02
C ILE A 75 -3.16 -1.89 5.69
N LEU A 76 -2.42 -1.49 6.70
CA LEU A 76 -1.05 -0.97 6.60
C LEU A 76 -0.12 -1.75 7.51
N GLY A 77 1.11 -1.96 7.07
CA GLY A 77 2.19 -2.34 7.96
C GLY A 77 2.66 -1.15 8.81
N ARG A 78 3.31 -1.44 9.94
CA ARG A 78 3.78 -0.43 10.90
C ARG A 78 4.56 0.72 10.24
N ASN A 79 5.45 0.44 9.29
CA ASN A 79 6.26 1.46 8.64
C ASN A 79 5.45 2.40 7.75
N MET A 80 4.33 1.93 7.20
CA MET A 80 3.42 2.76 6.41
C MET A 80 2.66 3.77 7.26
N PHE A 81 2.53 3.50 8.57
CA PHE A 81 2.00 4.46 9.53
C PHE A 81 3.10 5.37 10.09
N GLY A 82 4.31 4.84 10.36
CA GLY A 82 5.38 5.63 10.94
C GLY A 82 6.73 4.92 10.97
N PRO A 83 7.83 5.69 11.07
CA PRO A 83 9.20 5.18 10.93
C PRO A 83 9.71 4.46 12.17
N VAL A 84 9.05 4.64 13.32
CA VAL A 84 9.52 4.12 14.60
C VAL A 84 9.28 2.63 14.70
N ARG A 85 10.34 1.88 14.88
CA ARG A 85 10.31 0.43 15.15
C ARG A 85 10.35 0.18 16.67
N GLY A 86 9.81 -0.98 17.10
CA GLY A 86 9.73 -1.31 18.52
C GLY A 86 8.56 -0.62 19.26
N PRO A 87 8.62 -0.50 20.58
CA PRO A 87 7.59 0.16 21.39
C PRO A 87 7.34 1.59 20.91
N TRP A 88 6.11 2.07 21.12
CA TRP A 88 5.79 3.46 20.86
C TRP A 88 6.51 4.34 21.88
N PRO A 89 7.31 5.34 21.46
CA PRO A 89 7.97 6.24 22.43
C PRO A 89 6.97 7.13 23.16
N ASP A 90 5.93 7.53 22.44
CA ASP A 90 4.78 8.32 22.92
C ASP A 90 3.63 8.27 21.91
N ASP A 91 2.58 9.03 22.14
CA ASP A 91 1.39 9.10 21.27
C ASP A 91 1.40 10.30 20.31
N SER A 92 2.51 11.04 20.19
CA SER A 92 2.57 12.26 19.37
C SER A 92 2.52 12.01 17.87
N TRP A 93 3.06 10.88 17.41
CA TRP A 93 3.06 10.53 15.99
C TRP A 93 1.67 10.10 15.52
N LYS A 94 1.13 10.79 14.50
CA LYS A 94 -0.22 10.58 13.96
C LYS A 94 -0.24 10.03 12.52
N GLY A 95 0.89 9.62 12.00
CA GLY A 95 1.04 9.15 10.61
C GLY A 95 1.74 10.16 9.70
N TRP A 96 2.01 9.77 8.47
CA TRP A 96 2.76 10.57 7.50
C TRP A 96 1.95 11.72 6.88
N TRP A 97 0.62 11.68 6.95
CA TRP A 97 -0.28 12.56 6.22
C TRP A 97 -0.81 13.75 7.03
N GLY A 98 -0.32 13.95 8.26
CA GLY A 98 -0.81 15.03 9.12
C GLY A 98 -2.23 14.79 9.64
N ASP A 99 -2.99 15.87 9.82
CA ASP A 99 -4.27 15.81 10.53
C ASP A 99 -5.44 15.27 9.69
N GLU A 100 -5.36 15.32 8.37
CA GLU A 100 -6.40 14.81 7.45
C GLU A 100 -5.83 13.81 6.44
N PRO A 101 -5.63 12.54 6.83
CA PRO A 101 -5.13 11.50 5.94
C PRO A 101 -6.13 11.17 4.82
N PRO A 102 -5.66 10.84 3.58
CA PRO A 102 -6.50 10.67 2.41
C PRO A 102 -7.28 9.34 2.36
N TYR A 103 -7.37 8.63 3.46
CA TYR A 103 -8.06 7.33 3.51
C TYR A 103 -9.58 7.49 3.67
N HIS A 104 -10.06 8.42 4.51
CA HIS A 104 -11.46 8.69 4.81
C HIS A 104 -12.29 7.45 5.20
N THR A 105 -11.64 6.42 5.68
CA THR A 105 -12.20 5.10 6.07
C THR A 105 -11.37 4.52 7.20
N PRO A 106 -11.81 3.43 7.89
CA PRO A 106 -11.00 2.73 8.86
C PRO A 106 -9.69 2.18 8.25
N VAL A 107 -8.59 2.34 8.97
CA VAL A 107 -7.24 1.92 8.61
C VAL A 107 -6.67 1.04 9.71
N PHE A 108 -6.39 -0.22 9.40
CA PHE A 108 -5.86 -1.21 10.33
C PHE A 108 -4.32 -1.28 10.18
N VAL A 109 -3.62 -0.90 11.24
CA VAL A 109 -2.15 -0.87 11.27
C VAL A 109 -1.63 -2.12 11.96
N LEU A 110 -0.98 -3.00 11.22
CA LEU A 110 -0.31 -4.20 11.77
C LEU A 110 0.92 -3.79 12.56
N THR A 111 0.98 -4.19 13.81
CA THR A 111 2.07 -3.88 14.74
C THR A 111 2.20 -4.95 15.82
N HIS A 112 3.38 -5.06 16.44
CA HIS A 112 3.57 -5.92 17.62
C HIS A 112 3.35 -5.16 18.95
N HIS A 113 3.09 -3.85 18.89
CA HIS A 113 2.96 -2.99 20.05
C HIS A 113 1.57 -2.33 20.06
N PRO A 114 0.74 -2.60 21.06
CA PRO A 114 -0.59 -2.05 21.13
C PRO A 114 -0.55 -0.51 21.25
N ARG A 115 -1.58 0.12 20.71
CA ARG A 115 -1.83 1.55 20.83
C ARG A 115 -3.33 1.83 20.77
N ALA A 116 -3.78 2.87 21.45
CA ALA A 116 -5.17 3.32 21.36
C ALA A 116 -5.50 3.79 19.93
N PRO A 117 -6.73 3.57 19.45
CA PRO A 117 -7.15 4.07 18.16
C PRO A 117 -7.00 5.59 18.05
N LEU A 118 -6.70 6.07 16.82
CA LEU A 118 -6.60 7.49 16.51
C LEU A 118 -7.69 7.90 15.53
N THR A 119 -8.57 8.79 15.94
CA THR A 119 -9.54 9.43 15.04
C THR A 119 -8.92 10.69 14.44
N MET A 120 -8.93 10.77 13.12
CA MET A 120 -8.36 11.88 12.34
C MET A 120 -9.48 12.69 11.69
N ALA A 121 -9.15 13.89 11.22
CA ALA A 121 -10.07 14.65 10.38
C ALA A 121 -10.44 13.88 9.10
N GLY A 122 -11.54 14.26 8.44
CA GLY A 122 -11.97 13.63 7.19
C GLY A 122 -12.47 12.19 7.31
N GLY A 123 -12.63 11.64 8.54
CA GLY A 123 -13.23 10.32 8.77
C GLY A 123 -12.27 9.14 8.75
N THR A 124 -10.95 9.38 8.71
CA THR A 124 -9.96 8.31 8.90
C THR A 124 -9.86 7.92 10.37
N GLU A 125 -9.86 6.61 10.66
CA GLU A 125 -9.62 6.06 12.00
C GLU A 125 -8.53 5.00 11.92
N PHE A 126 -7.38 5.25 12.56
CA PHE A 126 -6.33 4.24 12.69
C PHE A 126 -6.61 3.32 13.86
N ARG A 127 -6.62 2.01 13.60
CA ARG A 127 -6.77 0.94 14.58
C ARG A 127 -5.52 0.07 14.54
N PHE A 128 -4.91 -0.17 15.70
CA PHE A 128 -3.65 -0.90 15.79
C PHE A 128 -3.92 -2.37 16.15
N VAL A 129 -3.53 -3.28 15.25
CA VAL A 129 -3.82 -4.72 15.36
C VAL A 129 -2.55 -5.48 15.67
N THR A 130 -2.55 -6.23 16.77
CA THR A 130 -1.41 -7.01 17.27
C THR A 130 -1.56 -8.51 17.04
N GLU A 131 -2.74 -8.97 16.66
CA GLU A 131 -3.12 -10.38 16.56
C GLU A 131 -2.79 -11.00 15.19
N GLY A 132 -2.08 -10.29 14.34
CA GLY A 132 -1.58 -10.79 13.07
C GLY A 132 -2.48 -10.50 11.87
N ILE A 133 -2.06 -11.04 10.70
CA ILE A 133 -2.64 -10.69 9.39
C ILE A 133 -4.09 -11.13 9.22
N ASP A 134 -4.46 -12.29 9.76
CA ASP A 134 -5.83 -12.81 9.63
C ASP A 134 -6.80 -11.94 10.43
N ALA A 135 -6.46 -11.62 11.69
CA ALA A 135 -7.28 -10.75 12.54
C ALA A 135 -7.45 -9.35 11.94
N ALA A 136 -6.38 -8.78 11.35
CA ALA A 136 -6.46 -7.49 10.68
C ALA A 136 -7.37 -7.54 9.44
N LEU A 137 -7.32 -8.63 8.67
CA LEU A 137 -8.17 -8.80 7.49
C LEU A 137 -9.64 -8.96 7.87
N ASP A 138 -9.93 -9.77 8.89
CA ASP A 138 -11.30 -9.97 9.36
C ASP A 138 -11.93 -8.68 9.88
N GLN A 139 -11.17 -7.92 10.68
CA GLN A 139 -11.60 -6.61 11.18
C GLN A 139 -11.81 -5.60 10.04
N ALA A 140 -10.88 -5.57 9.06
CA ALA A 140 -10.99 -4.68 7.92
C ALA A 140 -12.20 -5.01 7.03
N ARG A 141 -12.45 -6.30 6.75
CA ARG A 141 -13.63 -6.76 6.00
C ARG A 141 -14.94 -6.40 6.72
N ALA A 142 -14.99 -6.61 8.03
CA ALA A 142 -16.15 -6.23 8.83
C ALA A 142 -16.42 -4.71 8.77
N ALA A 143 -15.36 -3.89 8.80
CA ALA A 143 -15.47 -2.44 8.74
C ALA A 143 -15.72 -1.89 7.32
N ALA A 144 -15.37 -2.63 6.28
CA ALA A 144 -15.47 -2.17 4.88
C ALA A 144 -16.90 -1.95 4.37
N GLY A 145 -17.93 -2.45 5.09
CA GLY A 145 -19.33 -2.25 4.71
C GLY A 145 -19.70 -2.86 3.35
N GLY A 146 -19.13 -4.03 3.02
CA GLY A 146 -19.33 -4.72 1.74
C GLY A 146 -18.46 -4.21 0.58
N ARG A 147 -17.68 -3.16 0.79
CA ARG A 147 -16.67 -2.66 -0.15
C ARG A 147 -15.37 -3.46 -0.01
N ASP A 148 -14.41 -3.23 -0.90
CA ASP A 148 -13.13 -3.92 -0.88
C ASP A 148 -12.18 -3.36 0.19
N VAL A 149 -11.21 -4.18 0.59
CA VAL A 149 -10.12 -3.82 1.50
C VAL A 149 -8.85 -3.59 0.68
N ARG A 150 -8.18 -2.44 0.88
CA ARG A 150 -6.88 -2.18 0.26
C ARG A 150 -5.73 -2.45 1.22
N LEU A 151 -4.81 -3.31 0.81
CA LEU A 151 -3.53 -3.51 1.47
C LEU A 151 -2.53 -2.48 0.93
N GLY A 152 -2.26 -1.44 1.71
CA GLY A 152 -1.45 -0.30 1.27
C GLY A 152 0.08 -0.50 1.39
N GLY A 153 0.51 -1.60 2.00
CA GLY A 153 1.94 -1.90 2.14
C GLY A 153 2.41 -1.88 3.61
N GLY A 154 3.74 -1.87 4.00
CA GLY A 154 4.93 -1.99 3.12
C GLY A 154 5.21 -3.38 2.56
N VAL A 155 6.37 -3.51 1.98
CA VAL A 155 6.79 -4.75 1.32
C VAL A 155 6.63 -5.98 2.20
N ALA A 156 7.16 -5.97 3.42
CA ALA A 156 7.08 -7.10 4.35
C ALA A 156 5.62 -7.51 4.65
N THR A 157 4.72 -6.53 4.75
CA THR A 157 3.29 -6.79 4.99
C THR A 157 2.64 -7.41 3.75
N VAL A 158 2.85 -6.86 2.57
CA VAL A 158 2.34 -7.42 1.31
C VAL A 158 2.82 -8.86 1.13
N ARG A 159 4.11 -9.13 1.41
CA ARG A 159 4.68 -10.48 1.33
C ARG A 159 4.00 -11.49 2.24
N GLN A 160 3.67 -11.11 3.49
CA GLN A 160 2.96 -12.00 4.43
C GLN A 160 1.58 -12.40 3.87
N TYR A 161 0.79 -11.45 3.41
CA TYR A 161 -0.52 -11.73 2.80
C TYR A 161 -0.40 -12.52 1.48
N LEU A 162 0.64 -12.25 0.69
CA LEU A 162 0.89 -12.95 -0.57
C LEU A 162 1.23 -14.43 -0.32
N GLN A 163 2.14 -14.70 0.62
CA GLN A 163 2.54 -16.06 1.01
C GLN A 163 1.40 -16.84 1.64
N ALA A 164 0.50 -16.17 2.36
CA ALA A 164 -0.72 -16.77 2.90
C ALA A 164 -1.81 -16.98 1.83
N GLY A 165 -1.61 -16.52 0.58
CA GLY A 165 -2.59 -16.64 -0.50
C GLY A 165 -3.87 -15.84 -0.24
N LEU A 166 -3.80 -14.74 0.50
CA LEU A 166 -4.96 -13.93 0.90
C LEU A 166 -5.28 -12.78 -0.04
N ILE A 167 -4.35 -12.40 -0.92
CA ILE A 167 -4.56 -11.30 -1.88
C ILE A 167 -5.34 -11.80 -3.08
N ASP A 168 -6.46 -11.18 -3.38
CA ASP A 168 -7.29 -11.51 -4.54
C ASP A 168 -6.72 -10.91 -5.84
N GLU A 169 -6.31 -9.64 -5.79
CA GLU A 169 -5.72 -8.94 -6.92
C GLU A 169 -4.52 -8.09 -6.47
N LEU A 170 -3.46 -8.09 -7.27
CA LEU A 170 -2.22 -7.35 -7.02
C LEU A 170 -1.88 -6.51 -8.25
N HIS A 171 -1.97 -5.19 -8.13
CA HIS A 171 -1.54 -4.23 -9.14
C HIS A 171 -0.16 -3.68 -8.78
N LEU A 172 0.81 -3.98 -9.63
CA LEU A 172 2.18 -3.48 -9.56
C LEU A 172 2.39 -2.34 -10.56
N ALA A 173 2.93 -1.23 -10.10
CA ALA A 173 3.47 -0.17 -10.95
C ALA A 173 4.99 -0.36 -11.05
N ILE A 174 5.45 -0.96 -12.15
CA ILE A 174 6.87 -1.26 -12.37
C ILE A 174 7.54 -0.04 -12.95
N ARG A 175 8.45 0.55 -12.18
CA ARG A 175 9.24 1.70 -12.60
C ARG A 175 10.48 1.27 -13.38
N PRO A 176 10.88 2.00 -14.44
CA PRO A 176 12.11 1.71 -15.21
C PRO A 176 13.38 2.17 -14.47
N VAL A 177 13.51 1.80 -13.20
CA VAL A 177 14.64 2.12 -12.33
C VAL A 177 15.18 0.85 -11.69
N LEU A 178 16.45 0.87 -11.30
CA LEU A 178 17.15 -0.21 -10.60
C LEU A 178 17.58 0.30 -9.22
N LEU A 179 17.16 -0.37 -8.15
CA LEU A 179 17.58 -0.02 -6.79
C LEU A 179 18.77 -0.83 -6.31
N GLY A 180 18.96 -2.07 -6.80
CA GLY A 180 20.07 -2.94 -6.46
C GLY A 180 20.05 -3.49 -5.03
N SER A 181 19.32 -2.85 -4.12
CA SER A 181 19.18 -3.27 -2.72
C SER A 181 17.93 -2.68 -2.07
N GLY A 182 17.52 -3.24 -0.93
CA GLY A 182 16.32 -2.80 -0.21
C GLY A 182 15.36 -3.94 0.09
N GLU A 183 14.06 -3.64 0.12
CA GLU A 183 13.02 -4.63 0.38
C GLU A 183 12.47 -5.19 -0.94
N HIS A 184 12.88 -6.42 -1.29
CA HIS A 184 12.44 -7.10 -2.53
C HIS A 184 11.07 -7.73 -2.34
N LEU A 185 10.11 -7.42 -3.24
CA LEU A 185 8.72 -7.86 -3.10
C LEU A 185 8.54 -9.36 -3.36
N LEU A 186 9.05 -9.90 -4.46
CA LEU A 186 8.71 -11.23 -4.96
C LEU A 186 9.81 -12.28 -4.74
N SER A 187 10.97 -11.90 -4.21
CA SER A 187 12.08 -12.84 -4.00
C SER A 187 11.65 -14.02 -3.11
N GLY A 188 11.90 -15.25 -3.58
CA GLY A 188 11.58 -16.48 -2.85
C GLY A 188 10.08 -16.80 -2.77
N ILE A 189 9.22 -16.11 -3.55
CA ILE A 189 7.78 -16.41 -3.63
C ILE A 189 7.48 -17.06 -4.99
N ASP A 190 6.98 -18.29 -4.97
CA ASP A 190 6.49 -18.95 -6.18
C ASP A 190 5.03 -18.51 -6.46
N MET A 191 4.90 -17.42 -7.21
CA MET A 191 3.59 -16.84 -7.57
C MET A 191 2.71 -17.83 -8.33
N ARG A 192 3.30 -18.73 -9.13
CA ARG A 192 2.57 -19.75 -9.89
C ARG A 192 2.00 -20.82 -8.96
N ALA A 193 2.80 -21.30 -8.01
CA ALA A 193 2.34 -22.27 -7.01
C ALA A 193 1.23 -21.71 -6.13
N LEU A 194 1.25 -20.39 -5.85
CA LEU A 194 0.19 -19.68 -5.13
C LEU A 194 -1.05 -19.38 -6.01
N GLY A 195 -1.04 -19.77 -7.29
CA GLY A 195 -2.16 -19.63 -8.20
C GLY A 195 -2.31 -18.25 -8.86
N TYR A 196 -1.29 -17.39 -8.78
CA TYR A 196 -1.35 -16.09 -9.45
C TYR A 196 -1.03 -16.19 -10.93
N GLU A 197 -1.75 -15.40 -11.72
CA GLU A 197 -1.52 -15.21 -13.15
C GLU A 197 -1.56 -13.73 -13.51
N CYS A 198 -0.85 -13.35 -14.57
CA CYS A 198 -0.97 -12.02 -15.13
C CYS A 198 -2.31 -11.91 -15.87
N ALA A 199 -3.22 -11.10 -15.34
CA ALA A 199 -4.53 -10.86 -15.93
C ALA A 199 -4.50 -9.73 -16.98
N ARG A 200 -3.64 -8.73 -16.76
CA ARG A 200 -3.53 -7.55 -17.63
C ARG A 200 -2.18 -6.87 -17.41
N HIS A 201 -1.64 -6.24 -18.44
CA HIS A 201 -0.58 -5.24 -18.32
C HIS A 201 -0.90 -4.04 -19.22
N VAL A 202 -0.45 -2.86 -18.81
CA VAL A 202 -0.69 -1.59 -19.52
C VAL A 202 0.56 -0.73 -19.40
N ALA A 203 1.03 -0.18 -20.50
CA ALA A 203 2.08 0.82 -20.48
C ALA A 203 1.50 2.17 -20.07
N GLY A 204 2.03 2.76 -19.02
CA GLY A 204 1.78 4.13 -18.62
C GLY A 204 2.88 5.07 -19.07
N GLU A 205 2.77 6.32 -18.69
CA GLU A 205 3.74 7.37 -19.09
C GLU A 205 5.07 7.20 -18.36
N ARG A 206 5.02 6.71 -17.11
CA ARG A 206 6.19 6.60 -16.21
C ARG A 206 6.35 5.22 -15.58
N ALA A 207 5.33 4.36 -15.67
CA ALA A 207 5.37 3.01 -15.14
C ALA A 207 4.71 2.01 -16.11
N THR A 208 5.09 0.75 -16.01
CA THR A 208 4.32 -0.35 -16.59
C THR A 208 3.45 -0.95 -15.49
N HIS A 209 2.13 -0.93 -15.70
CA HIS A 209 1.16 -1.45 -14.76
C HIS A 209 0.88 -2.92 -15.05
N VAL A 210 1.13 -3.80 -14.08
CA VAL A 210 0.90 -5.24 -14.19
C VAL A 210 -0.13 -5.66 -13.13
N PHE A 211 -1.19 -6.31 -13.59
CA PHE A 211 -2.25 -6.81 -12.72
C PHE A 211 -2.15 -8.32 -12.62
N LEU A 212 -1.91 -8.80 -11.43
CA LEU A 212 -1.93 -10.23 -11.11
C LEU A 212 -3.22 -10.55 -10.38
N ARG A 213 -3.83 -11.68 -10.74
CA ARG A 213 -5.05 -12.18 -10.11
C ARG A 213 -4.82 -13.60 -9.63
N ARG A 214 -5.31 -13.92 -8.47
CA ARG A 214 -5.35 -15.28 -7.99
C ARG A 214 -6.49 -16.04 -8.68
N ARG A 215 -6.20 -17.23 -9.19
CA ARG A 215 -7.22 -18.14 -9.70
C ARG A 215 -8.11 -18.63 -8.56
N ALA A 216 -9.41 -18.72 -8.81
CA ALA A 216 -10.38 -19.29 -7.88
C ALA A 216 -10.16 -20.78 -7.66
#